data_3ec80a3ae95b65b994e874a9570a8f1d
#
_entry.id   3ec80a3ae95b65b994e874a9570a8f1d
#
_cell.length_a   1.000
_cell.length_b   1.000
_cell.length_c   1.000
_cell.angle_alpha   90.00
_cell.angle_beta   90.00
_cell.angle_gamma   90.00
#
_symmetry.space_group_name_H-M   'P 1'
#
loop_
_entity.id
_entity.type
_entity.pdbx_description
1 polymer ?
#
loop_
_entity_poly.entity_id
_entity_poly.type
_entity_poly.pdbx_seq_one_letter_code
_entity_poly.pdbx_strand_id
1 'polypeptide(L)'
;EEYMNIDYLRTFLTLAENGSFSETAKEHIVVQSTVSSRIQELEKELGQSLFIRSYNHAELTLAGQAFLEYAKNIVELENRAIDRIGLVGQFSERLTIGTVYAFHKCYLVQGTRRFLEKHSDISVRIEFGHSRHIISAMHQGKIDIGYSHHPFRHTGFQCDLVCEDEIILVTSKQPTDLNECITLKDMETLRIYNSNFLYADTHNRIFSRYKAFQLDIDIGENIVPYLLNDDGYAFVPRKMVEQELSNESLFEVTILNEEIPSMKNYVIYKPTSPKRKLIQQWLNEVVSD
;
A
#
# COMPACT_ATOMS: atom_id res chain seq x y z
N GLU A 1 -22.49 -33.93 -8.60
CA GLU A 1 -22.26 -32.93 -7.55
C GLU A 1 -21.30 -31.88 -8.12
N GLU A 2 -21.81 -30.69 -8.45
CA GLU A 2 -20.97 -29.56 -8.85
C GLU A 2 -20.42 -28.91 -7.57
N TYR A 3 -19.10 -28.87 -7.42
CA TYR A 3 -18.45 -28.23 -6.28
C TYR A 3 -18.13 -26.78 -6.64
N MET A 4 -18.34 -25.86 -5.72
CA MET A 4 -18.02 -24.43 -5.87
C MET A 4 -16.53 -24.22 -6.21
N ASN A 5 -16.26 -23.66 -7.40
CA ASN A 5 -14.89 -23.45 -7.87
C ASN A 5 -14.31 -22.17 -7.26
N ILE A 6 -13.15 -22.28 -6.65
CA ILE A 6 -12.44 -21.14 -6.04
C ILE A 6 -12.11 -20.02 -7.03
N ASP A 7 -11.78 -20.35 -8.27
CA ASP A 7 -11.54 -19.34 -9.31
C ASP A 7 -12.79 -18.51 -9.63
N TYR A 8 -13.98 -19.11 -9.48
CA TYR A 8 -15.24 -18.37 -9.64
C TYR A 8 -15.46 -17.40 -8.48
N LEU A 9 -15.10 -17.80 -7.26
CA LEU A 9 -15.14 -16.91 -6.09
C LEU A 9 -14.16 -15.75 -6.23
N ARG A 10 -12.92 -16.02 -6.68
CA ARG A 10 -11.94 -14.96 -6.95
C ARG A 10 -12.45 -13.99 -8.00
N THR A 11 -13.04 -14.50 -9.09
CA THR A 11 -13.63 -13.67 -10.15
C THR A 11 -14.81 -12.84 -9.64
N PHE A 12 -15.67 -13.43 -8.78
CA PHE A 12 -16.78 -12.72 -8.13
C PHE A 12 -16.28 -11.58 -7.25
N LEU A 13 -15.25 -11.80 -6.42
CA LEU A 13 -14.68 -10.79 -5.53
C LEU A 13 -14.07 -9.62 -6.31
N THR A 14 -13.30 -9.91 -7.35
CA THR A 14 -12.70 -8.87 -8.20
C THR A 14 -13.77 -8.07 -8.94
N LEU A 15 -14.82 -8.73 -9.46
CA LEU A 15 -15.92 -8.04 -10.12
C LEU A 15 -16.73 -7.18 -9.13
N ALA A 16 -16.92 -7.65 -7.90
CA ALA A 16 -17.59 -6.88 -6.85
C ALA A 16 -16.78 -5.63 -6.43
N GLU A 17 -15.47 -5.67 -6.52
CA GLU A 17 -14.57 -4.56 -6.18
C GLU A 17 -14.53 -3.49 -7.29
N ASN A 18 -14.33 -3.90 -8.55
CA ASN A 18 -14.13 -2.94 -9.65
C ASN A 18 -15.40 -2.63 -10.46
N GLY A 19 -16.48 -3.41 -10.30
CA GLY A 19 -17.76 -3.20 -10.96
C GLY A 19 -17.76 -3.40 -12.49
N SER A 20 -16.68 -3.92 -13.09
CA SER A 20 -16.50 -4.01 -14.53
C SER A 20 -16.00 -5.38 -14.98
N PHE A 21 -16.78 -6.05 -15.85
CA PHE A 21 -16.36 -7.33 -16.46
C PHE A 21 -15.09 -7.19 -17.28
N SER A 22 -14.86 -6.06 -17.94
CA SER A 22 -13.68 -5.81 -18.76
C SER A 22 -12.44 -5.62 -17.91
N GLU A 23 -12.52 -4.83 -16.81
CA GLU A 23 -11.40 -4.64 -15.90
C GLU A 23 -11.08 -5.93 -15.12
N THR A 24 -12.10 -6.67 -14.69
CA THR A 24 -11.92 -8.00 -14.08
C THR A 24 -11.19 -8.96 -15.02
N ALA A 25 -11.52 -8.93 -16.32
CA ALA A 25 -10.87 -9.78 -17.31
C ALA A 25 -9.38 -9.44 -17.47
N LYS A 26 -9.03 -8.14 -17.49
CA LYS A 26 -7.63 -7.68 -17.52
C LYS A 26 -6.87 -8.13 -16.27
N GLU A 27 -7.44 -7.94 -15.08
CA GLU A 27 -6.80 -8.30 -13.82
C GLU A 27 -6.55 -9.81 -13.72
N HIS A 28 -7.50 -10.64 -14.18
CA HIS A 28 -7.36 -12.10 -14.21
C HIS A 28 -6.58 -12.64 -15.42
N ILE A 29 -6.15 -11.77 -16.35
CA ILE A 29 -5.45 -12.14 -17.60
C ILE A 29 -6.27 -13.17 -18.43
N VAL A 30 -7.56 -12.92 -18.56
CA VAL A 30 -8.51 -13.75 -19.35
C VAL A 30 -9.34 -12.88 -20.27
N VAL A 31 -10.12 -13.50 -21.17
CA VAL A 31 -11.10 -12.77 -21.98
C VAL A 31 -12.37 -12.50 -21.18
N GLN A 32 -13.09 -11.43 -21.50
CA GLN A 32 -14.32 -11.04 -20.79
C GLN A 32 -15.41 -12.11 -20.80
N SER A 33 -15.50 -12.91 -21.85
CA SER A 33 -16.42 -14.06 -21.92
C SER A 33 -16.15 -15.11 -20.85
N THR A 34 -14.88 -15.33 -20.46
CA THR A 34 -14.49 -16.22 -19.36
C THR A 34 -15.00 -15.70 -18.02
N VAL A 35 -14.86 -14.38 -17.76
CA VAL A 35 -15.41 -13.75 -16.55
C VAL A 35 -16.93 -13.94 -16.50
N SER A 36 -17.61 -13.65 -17.61
CA SER A 36 -19.06 -13.81 -17.70
C SER A 36 -19.50 -15.26 -17.46
N SER A 37 -18.81 -16.25 -18.05
CA SER A 37 -19.08 -17.67 -17.84
C SER A 37 -18.88 -18.08 -16.38
N ARG A 38 -17.77 -17.68 -15.74
CA ARG A 38 -17.50 -18.00 -14.33
C ARG A 38 -18.57 -17.45 -13.38
N ILE A 39 -19.02 -16.22 -13.62
CA ILE A 39 -20.11 -15.63 -12.81
C ILE A 39 -21.42 -16.34 -13.06
N GLN A 40 -21.76 -16.68 -14.31
CA GLN A 40 -22.99 -17.40 -14.62
C GLN A 40 -23.04 -18.79 -13.98
N GLU A 41 -21.92 -19.55 -14.01
CA GLU A 41 -21.86 -20.87 -13.37
C GLU A 41 -22.01 -20.72 -11.85
N LEU A 42 -21.35 -19.74 -11.23
CA LEU A 42 -21.50 -19.47 -9.79
C LEU A 42 -22.94 -19.10 -9.42
N GLU A 43 -23.60 -18.24 -10.20
CA GLU A 43 -25.01 -17.86 -10.02
C GLU A 43 -25.96 -19.07 -10.20
N LYS A 44 -25.65 -19.94 -11.14
CA LYS A 44 -26.40 -21.19 -11.38
C LYS A 44 -26.24 -22.18 -10.20
N GLU A 45 -25.03 -22.37 -9.68
CA GLU A 45 -24.77 -23.22 -8.53
C GLU A 45 -25.51 -22.71 -7.26
N LEU A 46 -25.55 -21.42 -7.06
CA LEU A 46 -26.21 -20.79 -5.92
C LEU A 46 -27.72 -20.62 -6.12
N GLY A 47 -28.23 -20.79 -7.34
CA GLY A 47 -29.63 -20.58 -7.68
C GLY A 47 -30.11 -19.13 -7.54
N GLN A 48 -29.18 -18.17 -7.51
CA GLN A 48 -29.44 -16.75 -7.30
C GLN A 48 -28.52 -15.89 -8.16
N SER A 49 -29.05 -14.79 -8.74
CA SER A 49 -28.22 -13.80 -9.38
C SER A 49 -27.47 -12.98 -8.34
N LEU A 50 -26.16 -12.84 -8.51
CA LEU A 50 -25.27 -12.09 -7.62
C LEU A 50 -25.05 -10.67 -8.09
N PHE A 51 -25.22 -10.39 -9.41
CA PHE A 51 -25.03 -9.08 -10.00
C PHE A 51 -26.26 -8.60 -10.78
N ILE A 52 -26.51 -7.30 -10.66
CA ILE A 52 -27.36 -6.53 -11.58
C ILE A 52 -26.43 -6.01 -12.68
N ARG A 53 -26.69 -6.39 -13.94
CA ARG A 53 -25.87 -6.01 -15.10
C ARG A 53 -26.46 -4.78 -15.77
N SER A 54 -25.67 -3.72 -15.92
CA SER A 54 -25.95 -2.57 -16.77
C SER A 54 -24.91 -2.47 -17.89
N TYR A 55 -25.07 -1.56 -18.84
CA TYR A 55 -24.25 -1.50 -20.07
C TYR A 55 -22.74 -1.51 -19.84
N ASN A 56 -22.25 -0.88 -18.76
CA ASN A 56 -20.80 -0.81 -18.44
C ASN A 56 -20.51 -1.06 -16.96
N HIS A 57 -21.48 -1.50 -16.16
CA HIS A 57 -21.30 -1.62 -14.73
C HIS A 57 -22.04 -2.83 -14.16
N ALA A 58 -21.44 -3.48 -13.17
CA ALA A 58 -22.02 -4.57 -12.42
C ALA A 58 -22.15 -4.18 -10.94
N GLU A 59 -23.37 -4.24 -10.42
CA GLU A 59 -23.66 -3.95 -9.01
C GLU A 59 -24.13 -5.23 -8.31
N LEU A 60 -23.76 -5.40 -7.05
CA LEU A 60 -24.20 -6.55 -6.28
C LEU A 60 -25.72 -6.50 -6.02
N THR A 61 -26.39 -7.63 -6.21
CA THR A 61 -27.73 -7.87 -5.69
C THR A 61 -27.72 -8.01 -4.16
N LEU A 62 -28.88 -8.09 -3.51
CA LEU A 62 -28.96 -8.45 -2.09
C LEU A 62 -28.31 -9.82 -1.80
N ALA A 63 -28.49 -10.79 -2.70
CA ALA A 63 -27.85 -12.10 -2.61
C ALA A 63 -26.33 -11.98 -2.76
N GLY A 64 -25.85 -11.16 -3.72
CA GLY A 64 -24.42 -10.86 -3.90
C GLY A 64 -23.79 -10.22 -2.68
N GLN A 65 -24.49 -9.25 -2.06
CA GLN A 65 -24.03 -8.60 -0.83
C GLN A 65 -23.96 -9.60 0.35
N ALA A 66 -24.95 -10.43 0.50
CA ALA A 66 -24.96 -11.47 1.53
C ALA A 66 -23.84 -12.52 1.31
N PHE A 67 -23.57 -12.87 0.04
CA PHE A 67 -22.56 -13.86 -0.32
C PHE A 67 -21.12 -13.32 -0.21
N LEU A 68 -20.91 -12.01 -0.31
CA LEU A 68 -19.60 -11.36 -0.39
C LEU A 68 -18.65 -11.77 0.75
N GLU A 69 -19.13 -11.74 1.99
CA GLU A 69 -18.31 -12.09 3.16
C GLU A 69 -17.97 -13.59 3.22
N TYR A 70 -18.88 -14.46 2.77
CA TYR A 70 -18.61 -15.90 2.69
C TYR A 70 -17.56 -16.19 1.61
N ALA A 71 -17.69 -15.58 0.43
CA ALA A 71 -16.71 -15.74 -0.65
C ALA A 71 -15.29 -15.32 -0.21
N LYS A 72 -15.16 -14.17 0.49
CA LYS A 72 -13.89 -13.72 1.07
C LYS A 72 -13.31 -14.76 2.03
N ASN A 73 -14.11 -15.25 2.97
CA ASN A 73 -13.67 -16.22 3.98
C ASN A 73 -13.20 -17.54 3.36
N ILE A 74 -13.89 -18.04 2.31
CA ILE A 74 -13.52 -19.28 1.63
C ILE A 74 -12.18 -19.10 0.90
N VAL A 75 -12.00 -18.02 0.15
CA VAL A 75 -10.73 -17.73 -0.55
C VAL A 75 -9.59 -17.49 0.44
N GLU A 76 -9.85 -16.82 1.58
CA GLU A 76 -8.86 -16.65 2.65
C GLU A 76 -8.45 -18.00 3.27
N LEU A 77 -9.42 -18.90 3.49
CA LEU A 77 -9.14 -20.23 4.03
C LEU A 77 -8.28 -21.07 3.08
N GLU A 78 -8.57 -21.03 1.79
CA GLU A 78 -7.75 -21.70 0.76
C GLU A 78 -6.32 -21.16 0.75
N ASN A 79 -6.14 -19.83 0.71
CA ASN A 79 -4.82 -19.22 0.74
C ASN A 79 -4.03 -19.65 1.98
N ARG A 80 -4.66 -19.66 3.17
CA ARG A 80 -4.04 -20.13 4.41
C ARG A 80 -3.66 -21.61 4.36
N ALA A 81 -4.49 -22.45 3.74
CA ALA A 81 -4.19 -23.87 3.58
C ALA A 81 -2.95 -24.10 2.70
N ILE A 82 -2.86 -23.40 1.57
CA ILE A 82 -1.72 -23.45 0.65
C ILE A 82 -0.45 -22.95 1.36
N ASP A 83 -0.52 -21.80 2.03
CA ASP A 83 0.60 -21.25 2.79
C ASP A 83 1.09 -22.22 3.87
N ARG A 84 0.16 -22.83 4.61
CA ARG A 84 0.49 -23.81 5.66
C ARG A 84 1.22 -25.03 5.11
N ILE A 85 0.76 -25.59 3.99
CA ILE A 85 1.41 -26.72 3.33
C ILE A 85 2.84 -26.36 2.89
N GLY A 86 3.03 -25.16 2.32
CA GLY A 86 4.35 -24.68 1.90
C GLY A 86 5.36 -24.45 3.04
N LEU A 87 4.89 -24.40 4.28
CA LEU A 87 5.73 -24.19 5.48
C LEU A 87 6.08 -25.49 6.21
N VAL A 88 5.45 -26.61 5.84
CA VAL A 88 5.61 -27.90 6.55
C VAL A 88 7.07 -28.32 6.63
N GLY A 89 7.55 -28.56 7.84
CA GLY A 89 8.91 -29.02 8.12
C GLY A 89 9.97 -27.91 8.19
N GLN A 90 9.63 -26.65 7.93
CA GLN A 90 10.56 -25.52 7.98
C GLN A 90 10.14 -24.44 8.99
N PHE A 91 8.86 -24.03 8.96
CA PHE A 91 8.35 -22.96 9.82
C PHE A 91 7.00 -23.37 10.44
N SER A 92 6.72 -22.85 11.62
CA SER A 92 5.47 -23.08 12.33
C SER A 92 4.32 -22.27 11.73
N GLU A 93 4.61 -21.03 11.30
CA GLU A 93 3.63 -20.10 10.75
C GLU A 93 4.29 -19.07 9.82
N ARG A 94 3.48 -18.40 8.97
CA ARG A 94 3.91 -17.27 8.14
C ARG A 94 3.16 -16.00 8.55
N LEU A 95 3.89 -14.90 8.68
CA LEU A 95 3.34 -13.55 8.82
C LEU A 95 3.58 -12.78 7.53
N THR A 96 2.50 -12.33 6.88
CA THR A 96 2.58 -11.53 5.64
C THR A 96 2.36 -10.07 5.96
N ILE A 97 3.35 -9.24 5.68
CA ILE A 97 3.37 -7.80 5.93
C ILE A 97 3.24 -7.07 4.60
N GLY A 98 2.21 -6.24 4.45
CA GLY A 98 2.12 -5.29 3.35
C GLY A 98 2.65 -3.93 3.77
N THR A 99 3.48 -3.30 2.98
CA THR A 99 4.05 -2.01 3.34
C THR A 99 4.34 -1.11 2.14
N VAL A 100 4.28 0.19 2.36
CA VAL A 100 4.82 1.18 1.43
C VAL A 100 6.34 1.22 1.58
N TYR A 101 7.06 1.49 0.51
CA TYR A 101 8.52 1.39 0.47
C TYR A 101 9.21 2.29 1.50
N ALA A 102 8.82 3.58 1.59
CA ALA A 102 9.43 4.53 2.53
C ALA A 102 9.34 4.02 3.96
N PHE A 103 8.16 3.57 4.38
CA PHE A 103 7.96 3.06 5.74
C PHE A 103 8.82 1.82 6.01
N HIS A 104 8.90 0.89 5.07
CA HIS A 104 9.77 -0.28 5.20
C HIS A 104 11.24 0.12 5.39
N LYS A 105 11.77 0.98 4.49
CA LYS A 105 13.17 1.42 4.54
C LYS A 105 13.50 2.08 5.87
N CYS A 106 12.62 2.97 6.35
CA CYS A 106 12.88 3.80 7.53
C CYS A 106 12.63 3.08 8.87
N TYR A 107 11.67 2.14 8.92
CA TYR A 107 11.15 1.63 10.19
C TYR A 107 11.15 0.12 10.32
N LEU A 108 10.94 -0.65 9.23
CA LEU A 108 10.74 -2.09 9.38
C LEU A 108 12.00 -2.93 9.28
N VAL A 109 13.04 -2.48 8.58
CA VAL A 109 14.22 -3.32 8.28
C VAL A 109 14.88 -3.84 9.56
N GLN A 110 15.21 -2.95 10.49
CA GLN A 110 15.92 -3.34 11.72
C GLN A 110 15.03 -4.14 12.67
N GLY A 111 13.77 -3.73 12.82
CA GLY A 111 12.79 -4.45 13.63
C GLY A 111 12.51 -5.85 13.09
N THR A 112 12.35 -6.00 11.78
CA THR A 112 12.17 -7.30 11.12
C THR A 112 13.35 -8.22 11.39
N ARG A 113 14.59 -7.72 11.30
CA ARG A 113 15.80 -8.50 11.59
C ARG A 113 15.78 -9.01 13.02
N ARG A 114 15.55 -8.12 14.00
CA ARG A 114 15.46 -8.50 15.43
C ARG A 114 14.34 -9.52 15.69
N PHE A 115 13.19 -9.35 15.03
CA PHE A 115 12.07 -10.28 15.12
C PHE A 115 12.45 -11.68 14.63
N LEU A 116 13.09 -11.80 13.46
CA LEU A 116 13.51 -13.08 12.90
C LEU A 116 14.60 -13.78 13.74
N GLU A 117 15.47 -13.04 14.39
CA GLU A 117 16.48 -13.58 15.31
C GLU A 117 15.81 -14.22 16.56
N LYS A 118 14.68 -13.68 17.04
CA LYS A 118 13.93 -14.20 18.19
C LYS A 118 12.93 -15.30 17.83
N HIS A 119 12.41 -15.28 16.62
CA HIS A 119 11.33 -16.15 16.15
C HIS A 119 11.78 -16.95 14.91
N SER A 120 12.78 -17.81 15.10
CA SER A 120 13.40 -18.57 14.00
C SER A 120 12.45 -19.58 13.33
N ASP A 121 11.34 -19.92 13.98
CA ASP A 121 10.30 -20.80 13.50
C ASP A 121 9.21 -20.06 12.70
N ILE A 122 9.29 -18.73 12.58
CA ILE A 122 8.33 -17.91 11.85
C ILE A 122 8.90 -17.48 10.50
N SER A 123 8.11 -17.68 9.43
CA SER A 123 8.40 -17.11 8.11
C SER A 123 7.77 -15.73 8.00
N VAL A 124 8.54 -14.70 7.64
CA VAL A 124 8.03 -13.36 7.33
C VAL A 124 8.09 -13.13 5.84
N ARG A 125 6.95 -12.77 5.23
CA ARG A 125 6.83 -12.32 3.84
C ARG A 125 6.51 -10.83 3.83
N ILE A 126 7.28 -10.05 3.10
CA ILE A 126 7.04 -8.61 2.94
C ILE A 126 6.58 -8.35 1.50
N GLU A 127 5.42 -7.73 1.35
CA GLU A 127 4.85 -7.32 0.07
C GLU A 127 4.84 -5.79 -0.02
N PHE A 128 5.32 -5.26 -1.13
CA PHE A 128 5.38 -3.83 -1.37
C PHE A 128 4.25 -3.37 -2.27
N GLY A 129 3.74 -2.18 -1.99
CA GLY A 129 2.71 -1.56 -2.82
C GLY A 129 2.29 -0.19 -2.30
N HIS A 130 1.51 0.51 -3.12
CA HIS A 130 0.84 1.74 -2.66
C HIS A 130 -0.24 1.43 -1.61
N SER A 131 -0.58 2.40 -0.78
CA SER A 131 -1.58 2.26 0.28
C SER A 131 -2.89 1.60 -0.18
N ARG A 132 -3.38 1.93 -1.37
CA ARG A 132 -4.61 1.32 -1.92
C ARG A 132 -4.45 -0.17 -2.17
N HIS A 133 -3.30 -0.58 -2.72
CA HIS A 133 -3.00 -2.00 -2.96
C HIS A 133 -2.91 -2.76 -1.63
N ILE A 134 -2.19 -2.22 -0.64
CA ILE A 134 -2.07 -2.81 0.69
C ILE A 134 -3.46 -3.01 1.33
N ILE A 135 -4.31 -1.98 1.29
CA ILE A 135 -5.67 -2.03 1.83
C ILE A 135 -6.51 -3.10 1.11
N SER A 136 -6.46 -3.16 -0.22
CA SER A 136 -7.17 -4.18 -1.00
C SER A 136 -6.70 -5.60 -0.66
N ALA A 137 -5.37 -5.82 -0.59
CA ALA A 137 -4.80 -7.12 -0.24
C ALA A 137 -5.16 -7.56 1.20
N MET A 138 -5.30 -6.62 2.13
CA MET A 138 -5.80 -6.89 3.49
C MET A 138 -7.26 -7.32 3.49
N HIS A 139 -8.12 -6.67 2.68
CA HIS A 139 -9.51 -7.10 2.51
C HIS A 139 -9.61 -8.52 1.97
N GLN A 140 -8.73 -8.88 1.04
CA GLN A 140 -8.67 -10.22 0.43
C GLN A 140 -7.99 -11.25 1.34
N GLY A 141 -7.57 -10.87 2.56
CA GLY A 141 -6.87 -11.78 3.49
C GLY A 141 -5.47 -12.24 3.03
N LYS A 142 -4.87 -11.56 2.05
CA LYS A 142 -3.52 -11.86 1.55
C LYS A 142 -2.42 -11.32 2.46
N ILE A 143 -2.72 -10.26 3.21
CA ILE A 143 -1.82 -9.56 4.12
C ILE A 143 -2.39 -9.63 5.53
N ASP A 144 -1.56 -9.95 6.50
CA ASP A 144 -1.92 -10.03 7.92
C ASP A 144 -1.79 -8.66 8.63
N ILE A 145 -0.76 -7.89 8.28
CA ILE A 145 -0.50 -6.52 8.79
C ILE A 145 -0.18 -5.61 7.62
N GLY A 146 -0.87 -4.48 7.52
CA GLY A 146 -0.64 -3.47 6.49
C GLY A 146 -0.07 -2.17 7.07
N TYR A 147 0.91 -1.57 6.42
CA TYR A 147 1.40 -0.21 6.70
C TYR A 147 1.04 0.71 5.54
N SER A 148 0.40 1.84 5.86
CA SER A 148 -0.21 2.74 4.88
C SER A 148 -0.01 4.20 5.28
N HIS A 149 0.12 5.10 4.29
CA HIS A 149 0.10 6.56 4.52
C HIS A 149 -1.32 7.12 4.68
N HIS A 150 -2.34 6.29 4.46
CA HIS A 150 -3.73 6.70 4.60
C HIS A 150 -4.44 5.90 5.69
N PRO A 151 -5.26 6.55 6.53
CA PRO A 151 -6.06 5.84 7.52
C PRO A 151 -7.10 4.95 6.83
N PHE A 152 -7.34 3.80 7.43
CA PHE A 152 -8.33 2.84 6.95
C PHE A 152 -9.41 2.62 8.01
N ARG A 153 -10.64 3.02 7.71
CA ARG A 153 -11.80 2.83 8.59
C ARG A 153 -12.75 1.82 7.98
N HIS A 154 -12.69 0.60 8.46
CA HIS A 154 -13.58 -0.46 8.02
C HIS A 154 -13.88 -1.41 9.18
N THR A 155 -15.13 -1.89 9.26
CA THR A 155 -15.57 -2.84 10.30
C THR A 155 -14.70 -4.09 10.27
N GLY A 156 -14.22 -4.51 11.45
CA GLY A 156 -13.37 -5.70 11.62
C GLY A 156 -11.86 -5.45 11.48
N PHE A 157 -11.44 -4.22 11.17
CA PHE A 157 -10.04 -3.81 11.16
C PHE A 157 -9.73 -2.81 12.26
N GLN A 158 -8.56 -2.93 12.84
CA GLN A 158 -7.93 -1.93 13.68
C GLN A 158 -6.96 -1.11 12.81
N CYS A 159 -6.95 0.21 13.00
CA CYS A 159 -6.05 1.13 12.30
C CYS A 159 -5.51 2.14 13.29
N ASP A 160 -4.23 2.06 13.59
CA ASP A 160 -3.56 2.91 14.58
C ASP A 160 -2.49 3.76 13.91
N LEU A 161 -2.34 5.01 14.35
CA LEU A 161 -1.23 5.88 13.95
C LEU A 161 0.06 5.35 14.57
N VAL A 162 1.07 5.10 13.75
CA VAL A 162 2.40 4.62 14.19
C VAL A 162 3.33 5.81 14.43
N CYS A 163 3.51 6.65 13.41
CA CYS A 163 4.37 7.81 13.46
C CYS A 163 3.97 8.85 12.40
N GLU A 164 4.55 10.03 12.52
CA GLU A 164 4.45 11.10 11.52
C GLU A 164 5.86 11.45 11.02
N ASP A 165 6.03 11.49 9.69
CA ASP A 165 7.28 11.86 9.04
C ASP A 165 7.21 13.31 8.56
N GLU A 166 8.17 14.12 8.94
CA GLU A 166 8.36 15.45 8.39
C GLU A 166 8.72 15.34 6.92
N ILE A 167 7.99 16.06 6.06
CA ILE A 167 8.29 16.17 4.63
C ILE A 167 9.10 17.44 4.40
N ILE A 168 10.30 17.28 3.86
CA ILE A 168 11.24 18.36 3.59
C ILE A 168 11.53 18.45 2.09
N LEU A 169 11.87 19.66 1.62
CA LEU A 169 12.42 19.86 0.28
C LEU A 169 13.93 19.70 0.34
N VAL A 170 14.49 18.88 -0.54
CA VAL A 170 15.93 18.64 -0.58
C VAL A 170 16.50 18.81 -1.99
N THR A 171 17.81 19.08 -2.05
CA THR A 171 18.62 19.17 -3.28
C THR A 171 20.06 18.74 -3.01
N SER A 172 20.80 18.32 -4.03
CA SER A 172 22.26 18.11 -3.92
C SER A 172 23.05 19.42 -4.11
N LYS A 173 22.41 20.47 -4.57
CA LYS A 173 23.06 21.77 -4.76
C LYS A 173 23.40 22.37 -3.38
N GLN A 174 24.70 22.56 -3.15
CA GLN A 174 25.17 23.19 -1.92
C GLN A 174 24.62 24.63 -1.82
N PRO A 175 23.95 25.00 -0.71
CA PRO A 175 23.46 26.36 -0.54
C PRO A 175 24.63 27.34 -0.53
N THR A 176 24.46 28.45 -1.23
CA THR A 176 25.47 29.53 -1.29
C THR A 176 25.46 30.36 -0.02
N ASP A 177 24.36 30.33 0.74
CA ASP A 177 24.20 30.99 2.03
C ASP A 177 23.48 30.05 3.01
N LEU A 178 23.90 30.03 4.29
CA LEU A 178 23.30 29.18 5.34
C LEU A 178 21.81 29.45 5.59
N ASN A 179 21.27 30.57 5.06
CA ASN A 179 19.87 30.99 5.16
C ASN A 179 19.19 31.07 3.79
N GLU A 180 19.62 30.29 2.81
CA GLU A 180 18.98 30.28 1.48
C GLU A 180 17.56 29.72 1.62
N CYS A 181 16.59 30.61 1.64
CA CYS A 181 15.16 30.31 1.69
C CYS A 181 14.54 30.58 0.33
N ILE A 182 13.64 29.73 -0.11
CA ILE A 182 12.89 29.92 -1.35
C ILE A 182 11.44 30.28 -1.05
N THR A 183 10.77 30.91 -1.99
CA THR A 183 9.35 31.18 -1.95
C THR A 183 8.58 30.20 -2.87
N LEU A 184 7.26 30.10 -2.71
CA LEU A 184 6.44 29.35 -3.66
C LEU A 184 6.60 29.82 -5.12
N LYS A 185 6.86 31.11 -5.31
CA LYS A 185 7.09 31.67 -6.65
C LYS A 185 8.39 31.16 -7.27
N ASP A 186 9.43 30.99 -6.47
CA ASP A 186 10.71 30.46 -6.95
C ASP A 186 10.55 29.01 -7.39
N MET A 187 9.65 28.26 -6.78
CA MET A 187 9.36 26.86 -7.15
C MET A 187 8.80 26.68 -8.58
N GLU A 188 8.26 27.75 -9.19
CA GLU A 188 7.83 27.70 -10.60
C GLU A 188 9.01 27.54 -11.56
N THR A 189 10.15 28.11 -11.19
CA THR A 189 11.38 28.15 -12.01
C THR A 189 12.38 27.05 -11.64
N LEU A 190 12.27 26.48 -10.44
CA LEU A 190 13.14 25.41 -10.00
C LEU A 190 12.84 24.09 -10.73
N ARG A 191 13.89 23.28 -10.92
CA ARG A 191 13.80 21.94 -11.47
C ARG A 191 13.35 20.98 -10.41
N ILE A 192 12.04 20.88 -10.23
CA ILE A 192 11.43 20.01 -9.23
C ILE A 192 11.06 18.66 -9.84
N TYR A 193 11.42 17.58 -9.15
CA TYR A 193 11.03 16.23 -9.46
C TYR A 193 9.85 15.83 -8.57
N ASN A 194 8.83 15.19 -9.14
CA ASN A 194 7.69 14.71 -8.39
C ASN A 194 8.01 13.33 -7.78
N SER A 195 7.95 13.26 -6.46
CA SER A 195 8.23 12.04 -5.67
C SER A 195 6.99 11.44 -5.04
N ASN A 196 5.81 12.04 -5.27
CA ASN A 196 4.51 11.60 -4.74
C ASN A 196 4.39 11.53 -3.20
N PHE A 197 5.26 12.23 -2.45
CA PHE A 197 5.16 12.30 -0.98
C PHE A 197 4.24 13.40 -0.45
N LEU A 198 3.83 14.34 -1.30
CA LEU A 198 2.89 15.38 -0.87
C LEU A 198 1.45 14.87 -0.94
N TYR A 199 0.65 15.19 0.07
CA TYR A 199 -0.81 15.03 -0.03
C TYR A 199 -1.37 15.89 -1.16
N ALA A 200 -2.43 15.42 -1.80
CA ALA A 200 -3.03 16.07 -2.96
C ALA A 200 -3.36 17.56 -2.75
N ASP A 201 -3.88 17.92 -1.56
CA ASP A 201 -4.21 19.31 -1.23
C ASP A 201 -2.95 20.17 -1.13
N THR A 202 -1.89 19.66 -0.51
CA THR A 202 -0.59 20.34 -0.41
C THR A 202 0.07 20.46 -1.78
N HIS A 203 0.06 19.38 -2.56
CA HIS A 203 0.57 19.39 -3.93
C HIS A 203 -0.14 20.45 -4.79
N ASN A 204 -1.47 20.51 -4.75
CA ASN A 204 -2.27 21.47 -5.53
C ASN A 204 -2.10 22.92 -5.03
N ARG A 205 -1.69 23.14 -3.78
CA ARG A 205 -1.37 24.45 -3.23
C ARG A 205 0.01 24.95 -3.66
N ILE A 206 0.99 24.04 -3.71
CA ILE A 206 2.37 24.35 -4.07
C ILE A 206 2.54 24.45 -5.59
N PHE A 207 1.92 23.54 -6.32
CA PHE A 207 2.04 23.43 -7.77
C PHE A 207 0.72 23.74 -8.45
N SER A 208 0.77 24.41 -9.60
CA SER A 208 -0.41 24.55 -10.43
C SER A 208 -0.95 23.17 -10.84
N ARG A 209 -2.26 23.04 -11.00
CA ARG A 209 -2.93 21.78 -11.39
C ARG A 209 -2.38 21.15 -12.68
N TYR A 210 -1.76 21.96 -13.53
CA TYR A 210 -1.26 21.55 -14.84
C TYR A 210 0.28 21.54 -14.90
N LYS A 211 0.97 21.60 -13.74
CA LYS A 211 2.44 21.52 -13.75
C LYS A 211 2.88 20.17 -14.25
N ALA A 212 3.62 20.15 -15.35
CA ALA A 212 4.32 18.97 -15.80
C ALA A 212 5.70 18.93 -15.12
N PHE A 213 6.07 17.77 -14.61
CA PHE A 213 7.40 17.54 -14.04
C PHE A 213 8.29 16.87 -15.08
N GLN A 214 9.57 17.25 -15.13
CA GLN A 214 10.53 16.60 -16.03
C GLN A 214 10.77 15.14 -15.60
N LEU A 215 10.68 14.87 -14.30
CA LEU A 215 10.75 13.54 -13.73
C LEU A 215 9.58 13.38 -12.75
N ASP A 216 8.79 12.33 -12.96
CA ASP A 216 7.68 11.92 -12.10
C ASP A 216 7.91 10.46 -11.74
N ILE A 217 8.10 10.19 -10.45
CA ILE A 217 8.42 8.85 -9.94
C ILE A 217 7.26 8.36 -9.07
N ASP A 218 6.65 7.26 -9.48
CA ASP A 218 5.54 6.63 -8.79
C ASP A 218 5.96 6.10 -7.41
N ILE A 219 7.15 5.49 -7.31
CA ILE A 219 7.75 5.03 -6.04
C ILE A 219 8.80 6.06 -5.61
N GLY A 220 8.36 7.02 -4.79
CA GLY A 220 9.13 8.23 -4.42
C GLY A 220 10.50 7.98 -3.81
N GLU A 221 10.74 6.82 -3.17
CA GLU A 221 12.04 6.45 -2.61
C GLU A 221 13.16 6.35 -3.67
N ASN A 222 12.78 6.08 -4.90
CA ASN A 222 13.73 5.99 -6.01
C ASN A 222 14.18 7.36 -6.52
N ILE A 223 13.75 8.47 -5.91
CA ILE A 223 14.15 9.83 -6.28
C ILE A 223 15.60 10.15 -5.88
N VAL A 224 16.08 9.60 -4.76
CA VAL A 224 17.38 9.94 -4.16
C VAL A 224 18.55 9.77 -5.13
N PRO A 225 18.69 8.67 -5.88
CA PRO A 225 19.77 8.53 -6.86
C PRO A 225 19.77 9.60 -7.94
N TYR A 226 18.61 10.14 -8.32
CA TYR A 226 18.53 11.23 -9.29
C TYR A 226 18.96 12.56 -8.66
N LEU A 227 18.55 12.83 -7.42
CA LEU A 227 18.96 14.04 -6.70
C LEU A 227 20.47 14.09 -6.48
N LEU A 228 21.10 12.96 -6.16
CA LEU A 228 22.56 12.89 -5.94
C LEU A 228 23.41 13.13 -7.21
N ASN A 229 22.82 13.01 -8.39
CA ASN A 229 23.51 13.14 -9.66
C ASN A 229 23.06 14.36 -10.47
N ASP A 230 22.19 15.20 -9.92
CA ASP A 230 21.61 16.36 -10.61
C ASP A 230 21.18 17.43 -9.60
N ASP A 231 21.18 18.71 -10.03
CA ASP A 231 20.78 19.88 -9.24
C ASP A 231 19.24 20.00 -9.05
N GLY A 232 18.51 18.89 -9.14
CA GLY A 232 17.06 18.84 -8.94
C GLY A 232 16.64 18.99 -7.48
N TYR A 233 15.36 19.27 -7.28
CA TYR A 233 14.72 19.40 -5.97
C TYR A 233 13.60 18.38 -5.86
N ALA A 234 13.39 17.79 -4.69
CA ALA A 234 12.23 16.94 -4.42
C ALA A 234 11.79 17.02 -2.97
N PHE A 235 10.48 16.80 -2.75
CA PHE A 235 9.93 16.60 -1.42
C PHE A 235 10.11 15.15 -1.00
N VAL A 236 10.68 14.94 0.18
CA VAL A 236 10.95 13.59 0.71
C VAL A 236 10.74 13.56 2.23
N PRO A 237 10.41 12.40 2.80
CA PRO A 237 10.46 12.21 4.24
C PRO A 237 11.89 12.43 4.76
N ARG A 238 12.06 13.25 5.78
CA ARG A 238 13.37 13.56 6.40
C ARG A 238 14.13 12.29 6.76
N LYS A 239 13.44 11.34 7.40
CA LYS A 239 14.03 10.07 7.84
C LYS A 239 14.58 9.23 6.68
N MET A 240 13.98 9.33 5.50
CA MET A 240 14.42 8.60 4.31
C MET A 240 15.80 9.03 3.80
N VAL A 241 16.18 10.29 4.03
CA VAL A 241 17.42 10.93 3.56
C VAL A 241 18.33 11.39 4.71
N GLU A 242 18.14 10.87 5.91
CA GLU A 242 18.89 11.26 7.11
C GLU A 242 20.40 11.04 6.94
N GLN A 243 20.79 9.97 6.24
CA GLN A 243 22.18 9.68 5.93
C GLN A 243 22.77 10.68 4.93
N GLU A 244 22.02 11.02 3.89
CA GLU A 244 22.43 11.97 2.85
C GLU A 244 22.51 13.40 3.41
N LEU A 245 21.65 13.77 4.34
CA LEU A 245 21.74 15.05 5.07
C LEU A 245 22.96 15.06 6.01
N SER A 246 23.22 13.96 6.71
CA SER A 246 24.33 13.88 7.69
C SER A 246 25.71 13.91 7.03
N ASN A 247 25.83 13.38 5.81
CA ASN A 247 27.09 13.38 5.06
C ASN A 247 27.19 14.51 4.05
N GLU A 248 26.25 15.49 4.10
CA GLU A 248 26.21 16.68 3.24
C GLU A 248 26.14 16.37 1.73
N SER A 249 25.58 15.21 1.36
CA SER A 249 25.33 14.90 -0.05
C SER A 249 23.97 15.41 -0.53
N LEU A 250 23.04 15.67 0.40
CA LEU A 250 21.82 16.42 0.18
C LEU A 250 21.70 17.54 1.22
N PHE A 251 21.04 18.61 0.84
CA PHE A 251 20.79 19.80 1.66
C PHE A 251 19.29 20.07 1.72
N GLU A 252 18.83 20.40 2.90
CA GLU A 252 17.45 20.85 3.10
C GLU A 252 17.28 22.30 2.64
N VAL A 253 16.15 22.59 2.03
CA VAL A 253 15.78 23.91 1.54
C VAL A 253 14.52 24.38 2.26
N THR A 254 14.62 25.49 2.96
CA THR A 254 13.49 26.10 3.67
C THR A 254 12.58 26.87 2.71
N ILE A 255 11.28 26.61 2.78
CA ILE A 255 10.28 27.36 2.03
C ILE A 255 9.67 28.42 2.94
N LEU A 256 9.80 29.69 2.54
CA LEU A 256 9.31 30.82 3.33
C LEU A 256 7.77 30.84 3.38
N ASN A 257 7.22 31.01 4.58
CA ASN A 257 5.78 31.14 4.84
C ASN A 257 4.93 29.96 4.37
N GLU A 258 5.53 28.78 4.23
CA GLU A 258 4.82 27.54 3.91
C GLU A 258 5.14 26.46 4.93
N GLU A 259 4.10 25.82 5.42
CA GLU A 259 4.18 24.65 6.26
C GLU A 259 3.76 23.42 5.46
N ILE A 260 4.67 22.45 5.37
CA ILE A 260 4.40 21.18 4.72
C ILE A 260 3.87 20.21 5.77
N PRO A 261 2.64 19.70 5.64
CA PRO A 261 2.10 18.75 6.59
C PRO A 261 2.92 17.46 6.65
N SER A 262 3.15 16.96 7.86
CA SER A 262 3.81 15.67 8.07
C SER A 262 3.01 14.53 7.45
N MET A 263 3.70 13.57 6.89
CA MET A 263 3.12 12.34 6.36
C MET A 263 2.83 11.37 7.49
N LYS A 264 1.59 10.94 7.61
CA LYS A 264 1.15 10.00 8.65
C LYS A 264 1.32 8.57 8.20
N ASN A 265 1.82 7.72 9.10
CA ASN A 265 1.99 6.30 8.87
C ASN A 265 1.06 5.52 9.81
N TYR A 266 0.26 4.64 9.24
CA TYR A 266 -0.73 3.84 9.97
C TYR A 266 -0.39 2.36 9.86
N VAL A 267 -0.66 1.62 10.94
CA VAL A 267 -0.69 0.17 10.93
C VAL A 267 -2.14 -0.31 10.91
N ILE A 268 -2.42 -1.33 10.12
CA ILE A 268 -3.75 -1.89 9.91
C ILE A 268 -3.67 -3.40 10.11
N TYR A 269 -4.58 -3.97 10.88
CA TYR A 269 -4.66 -5.42 11.11
C TYR A 269 -6.07 -5.85 11.54
N LYS A 270 -6.37 -7.16 11.52
CA LYS A 270 -7.63 -7.72 12.03
C LYS A 270 -7.43 -8.19 13.48
N PRO A 271 -8.08 -7.59 14.51
CA PRO A 271 -7.96 -8.04 15.91
C PRO A 271 -8.47 -9.46 16.13
N THR A 272 -9.40 -9.90 15.29
CA THR A 272 -10.01 -11.24 15.33
C THR A 272 -9.25 -12.27 14.50
N SER A 273 -8.08 -11.93 13.93
CA SER A 273 -7.27 -12.85 13.14
C SER A 273 -6.89 -14.09 13.96
N PRO A 274 -6.90 -15.30 13.35
CA PRO A 274 -6.31 -16.48 13.96
C PRO A 274 -4.86 -16.28 14.39
N LYS A 275 -4.12 -15.41 13.68
CA LYS A 275 -2.72 -15.05 13.95
C LYS A 275 -2.55 -13.88 14.94
N ARG A 276 -3.63 -13.52 15.71
CA ARG A 276 -3.61 -12.32 16.58
C ARG A 276 -2.41 -12.25 17.53
N LYS A 277 -1.97 -13.41 18.08
CA LYS A 277 -0.82 -13.45 18.98
C LYS A 277 0.49 -13.07 18.25
N LEU A 278 0.69 -13.63 17.07
CA LEU A 278 1.85 -13.34 16.24
C LEU A 278 1.84 -11.89 15.74
N ILE A 279 0.67 -11.39 15.34
CA ILE A 279 0.49 -9.97 14.98
C ILE A 279 0.88 -9.07 16.16
N GLN A 280 0.41 -9.37 17.38
CA GLN A 280 0.72 -8.57 18.56
C GLN A 280 2.22 -8.62 18.91
N GLN A 281 2.87 -9.77 18.78
CA GLN A 281 4.31 -9.90 18.96
C GLN A 281 5.07 -9.02 17.97
N TRP A 282 4.69 -9.07 16.69
CA TRP A 282 5.27 -8.22 15.66
C TRP A 282 5.11 -6.73 16.00
N LEU A 283 3.91 -6.27 16.32
CA LEU A 283 3.64 -4.88 16.64
C LEU A 283 4.48 -4.38 17.83
N ASN A 284 4.63 -5.20 18.86
CA ASN A 284 5.39 -4.86 20.06
C ASN A 284 6.91 -4.85 19.82
N GLU A 285 7.43 -5.64 18.87
CA GLU A 285 8.88 -5.84 18.71
C GLU A 285 9.46 -5.05 17.53
N VAL A 286 8.65 -4.75 16.53
CA VAL A 286 9.15 -4.14 15.28
C VAL A 286 8.89 -2.64 15.23
N VAL A 287 7.81 -2.17 15.83
CA VAL A 287 7.32 -0.78 15.70
C VAL A 287 7.53 0.04 16.99
N SER A 288 8.07 -0.54 18.05
CA SER A 288 8.17 0.10 19.38
C SER A 288 9.46 0.91 19.63
N ASP A 289 10.23 1.25 18.58
CA ASP A 289 11.46 2.08 18.69
C ASP A 289 11.28 3.46 18.05
#